data_e45471e033d12106ea79948a12491993
#
_entry.id   e45471e033d12106ea79948a12491993
#
_cell.length_a   1.000
_cell.length_b   1.000
_cell.length_c   1.000
_cell.angle_alpha   90.00
_cell.angle_beta   90.00
_cell.angle_gamma   90.00
#
_symmetry.space_group_name_H-M   'P 1'
#
loop_
_entity.id
_entity.type
_entity.pdbx_description
1 polymer ?
#
loop_
_entity_poly.entity_id
_entity_poly.type
_entity_poly.pdbx_seq_one_letter_code
_entity_poly.pdbx_strand_id
1 'polypeptide(L)'
;MHKFFIRSFVSSLVLLFTFTVAAIAKDVKAAFVYIGPTGDHGWTYQHDVGRKAVEAAGFKTTYVEGVPESADAERVLRQLANSGHDVIFTTSFGYMNPTNKVAKEFPNVKFEH
;
A
#
# COMPACT_ATOMS: atom_id res chain seq x y z
N MET A 1 17.46 -45.01 -62.18
CA MET A 1 16.39 -44.10 -61.76
C MET A 1 16.49 -43.90 -60.26
N HIS A 2 17.13 -42.85 -59.85
CA HIS A 2 17.19 -42.46 -58.40
C HIS A 2 16.14 -41.42 -58.15
N LYS A 3 15.12 -41.78 -57.40
CA LYS A 3 14.13 -40.84 -56.91
C LYS A 3 14.69 -40.14 -55.62
N PHE A 4 15.13 -38.91 -55.77
CA PHE A 4 15.47 -38.06 -54.63
C PHE A 4 14.19 -37.64 -53.95
N PHE A 5 13.93 -38.17 -52.73
CA PHE A 5 12.93 -37.66 -51.84
C PHE A 5 13.52 -36.47 -51.07
N ILE A 6 13.17 -35.28 -51.53
CA ILE A 6 13.43 -34.06 -50.76
C ILE A 6 12.40 -34.02 -49.64
N ARG A 7 12.81 -34.43 -48.46
CA ARG A 7 12.04 -34.17 -47.23
C ARG A 7 12.21 -32.72 -46.87
N SER A 8 11.25 -31.91 -47.26
CA SER A 8 11.11 -30.54 -46.73
C SER A 8 10.83 -30.62 -45.22
N PHE A 9 11.86 -30.34 -44.46
CA PHE A 9 11.71 -30.02 -43.03
C PHE A 9 11.14 -28.62 -42.94
N VAL A 10 9.81 -28.51 -42.86
CA VAL A 10 9.17 -27.27 -42.47
C VAL A 10 9.37 -27.13 -40.96
N SER A 11 10.44 -26.46 -40.61
CA SER A 11 10.66 -26.02 -39.22
C SER A 11 9.62 -24.95 -38.91
N SER A 12 8.52 -25.38 -38.33
CA SER A 12 7.50 -24.46 -37.77
C SER A 12 8.09 -23.81 -36.53
N LEU A 13 8.71 -22.65 -36.71
CA LEU A 13 9.15 -21.80 -35.64
C LEU A 13 7.90 -21.15 -35.01
N VAL A 14 7.31 -21.87 -34.05
CA VAL A 14 6.26 -21.30 -33.20
C VAL A 14 6.92 -20.26 -32.32
N LEU A 15 6.85 -19.00 -32.75
CA LEU A 15 7.22 -17.86 -31.94
C LEU A 15 6.17 -17.73 -30.81
N LEU A 16 6.45 -18.33 -29.66
CA LEU A 16 5.68 -18.07 -28.44
C LEU A 16 5.94 -16.60 -28.05
N PHE A 17 5.06 -15.71 -28.50
CA PHE A 17 4.93 -14.38 -27.89
C PHE A 17 4.36 -14.57 -26.48
N THR A 18 5.25 -14.73 -25.51
CA THR A 18 4.86 -14.56 -24.13
C THR A 18 4.58 -13.08 -23.92
N PHE A 19 3.31 -12.72 -24.00
CA PHE A 19 2.84 -11.43 -23.49
C PHE A 19 3.03 -11.45 -21.98
N THR A 20 4.17 -10.97 -21.51
CA THR A 20 4.31 -10.55 -20.11
C THR A 20 3.46 -9.29 -19.95
N VAL A 21 2.22 -9.49 -19.49
CA VAL A 21 1.43 -8.38 -18.96
C VAL A 21 2.18 -7.95 -17.71
N ALA A 22 2.99 -6.92 -17.83
CA ALA A 22 3.53 -6.23 -16.67
C ALA A 22 2.31 -5.68 -15.93
N ALA A 23 1.93 -6.34 -14.82
CA ALA A 23 0.94 -5.80 -13.92
C ALA A 23 1.51 -4.45 -13.43
N ILE A 24 0.90 -3.34 -13.86
CA ILE A 24 1.23 -2.03 -13.35
C ILE A 24 0.78 -2.05 -11.90
N ALA A 25 1.74 -2.24 -10.98
CA ALA A 25 1.47 -2.15 -9.56
C ALA A 25 0.94 -0.74 -9.27
N LYS A 26 -0.28 -0.64 -8.73
CA LYS A 26 -0.83 0.63 -8.28
C LYS A 26 0.14 1.25 -7.28
N ASP A 27 0.44 2.54 -7.41
CA ASP A 27 1.20 3.33 -6.45
C ASP A 27 0.40 3.44 -5.14
N VAL A 28 0.58 2.48 -4.24
CA VAL A 28 -0.10 2.46 -2.95
C VAL A 28 0.51 3.51 -2.03
N LYS A 29 -0.35 4.37 -1.49
CA LYS A 29 0.01 5.37 -0.49
C LYS A 29 -0.50 4.94 0.87
N ALA A 30 0.40 4.81 1.83
CA ALA A 30 0.09 4.46 3.20
C ALA A 30 0.25 5.66 4.14
N ALA A 31 -0.71 5.88 5.02
CA ALA A 31 -0.62 6.87 6.08
C ALA A 31 -0.55 6.21 7.45
N PHE A 32 0.14 6.87 8.36
CA PHE A 32 0.32 6.41 9.75
C PHE A 32 -0.06 7.53 10.70
N VAL A 33 -0.93 7.23 11.65
CA VAL A 33 -1.41 8.19 12.65
C VAL A 33 -0.87 7.81 14.02
N TYR A 34 -0.11 8.71 14.62
CA TYR A 34 0.61 8.52 15.87
C TYR A 34 0.07 9.40 16.98
N ILE A 35 -0.01 8.83 18.19
CA ILE A 35 -0.43 9.57 19.38
C ILE A 35 0.66 10.47 19.94
N GLY A 36 1.91 10.08 19.83
CA GLY A 36 3.07 10.82 20.33
C GLY A 36 4.02 11.24 19.21
N PRO A 37 5.11 11.91 19.58
CA PRO A 37 6.16 12.27 18.63
C PRO A 37 7.01 11.07 18.24
N THR A 38 7.53 11.07 17.02
CA THR A 38 8.43 10.01 16.52
C THR A 38 9.73 9.92 17.32
N GLY A 39 10.11 10.98 18.01
CA GLY A 39 11.30 11.03 18.86
C GLY A 39 11.09 10.57 20.31
N ASP A 40 9.99 9.89 20.64
CA ASP A 40 9.69 9.43 22.00
C ASP A 40 10.54 8.25 22.47
N HIS A 41 11.35 7.66 21.60
CA HIS A 41 12.15 6.45 21.85
C HIS A 41 11.32 5.26 22.39
N GLY A 42 10.01 5.27 22.17
CA GLY A 42 9.09 4.26 22.68
C GLY A 42 8.05 3.84 21.65
N TRP A 43 6.78 3.97 22.04
CA TRP A 43 5.64 3.50 21.25
C TRP A 43 5.59 4.08 19.84
N THR A 44 5.58 5.39 19.70
CA THR A 44 5.52 6.06 18.39
C THR A 44 6.79 5.83 17.59
N TYR A 45 7.95 5.92 18.22
CA TYR A 45 9.22 5.60 17.56
C TYR A 45 9.19 4.22 16.92
N GLN A 46 8.73 3.19 17.63
CA GLN A 46 8.71 1.82 17.13
C GLN A 46 7.73 1.65 15.95
N HIS A 47 6.60 2.33 15.98
CA HIS A 47 5.69 2.34 14.84
C HIS A 47 6.29 3.05 13.63
N ASP A 48 7.05 4.13 13.86
CA ASP A 48 7.73 4.83 12.77
C ASP A 48 8.87 4.01 12.15
N VAL A 49 9.52 3.15 12.93
CA VAL A 49 10.46 2.14 12.39
C VAL A 49 9.73 1.23 11.39
N GLY A 50 8.52 0.79 11.72
CA GLY A 50 7.68 0.01 10.81
C GLY A 50 7.30 0.79 9.55
N ARG A 51 6.90 2.04 9.68
CA ARG A 51 6.61 2.92 8.54
C ARG A 51 7.82 3.03 7.60
N LYS A 52 9.00 3.27 8.15
CA LYS A 52 10.24 3.37 7.36
C LYS A 52 10.57 2.08 6.62
N ALA A 53 10.24 0.93 7.20
CA ALA A 53 10.39 -0.36 6.51
C ALA A 53 9.42 -0.48 5.32
N VAL A 54 8.20 0.00 5.45
CA VAL A 54 7.23 0.08 4.34
C VAL A 54 7.73 0.99 3.23
N GLU A 55 8.29 2.14 3.60
CA GLU A 55 8.88 3.09 2.65
C GLU A 55 10.09 2.49 1.93
N ALA A 56 10.97 1.80 2.66
CA ALA A 56 12.12 1.09 2.09
C ALA A 56 11.70 -0.03 1.12
N ALA A 57 10.52 -0.59 1.27
CA ALA A 57 9.94 -1.56 0.35
C ALA A 57 9.37 -0.93 -0.94
N GLY A 58 9.43 0.38 -1.09
CA GLY A 58 9.04 1.12 -2.31
C GLY A 58 7.67 1.77 -2.26
N PHE A 59 6.98 1.77 -1.12
CA PHE A 59 5.69 2.43 -0.97
C PHE A 59 5.85 3.89 -0.54
N LYS A 60 4.93 4.74 -0.97
CA LYS A 60 4.84 6.12 -0.47
C LYS A 60 4.20 6.12 0.89
N THR A 61 4.83 6.76 1.85
CA THR A 61 4.30 6.88 3.22
C THR A 61 4.15 8.33 3.65
N THR A 62 3.13 8.56 4.46
CA THR A 62 2.89 9.83 5.17
C THR A 62 2.63 9.49 6.63
N TYR A 63 2.99 10.36 7.54
CA TYR A 63 2.60 10.20 8.94
C TYR A 63 2.15 11.52 9.54
N VAL A 64 1.31 11.43 10.55
CA VAL A 64 0.88 12.54 11.37
C VAL A 64 1.10 12.16 12.83
N GLU A 65 1.93 12.92 13.54
CA GLU A 65 2.26 12.65 14.93
C GLU A 65 1.49 13.58 15.88
N GLY A 66 1.43 13.19 17.16
CA GLY A 66 0.82 14.02 18.20
C GLY A 66 -0.68 14.25 18.02
N VAL A 67 -1.38 13.26 17.44
CA VAL A 67 -2.83 13.37 17.22
C VAL A 67 -3.58 12.93 18.48
N PRO A 68 -4.36 13.81 19.11
CA PRO A 68 -5.16 13.44 20.28
C PRO A 68 -6.22 12.37 19.96
N GLU A 69 -6.51 11.51 20.92
CA GLU A 69 -7.57 10.50 20.85
C GLU A 69 -8.96 11.14 21.06
N SER A 70 -9.35 12.02 20.16
CA SER A 70 -10.55 12.86 20.25
C SER A 70 -11.16 13.08 18.87
N ALA A 71 -12.03 14.08 18.74
CA ALA A 71 -12.56 14.54 17.45
C ALA A 71 -11.45 14.94 16.45
N ASP A 72 -10.27 15.32 16.93
CA ASP A 72 -9.11 15.59 16.08
C ASP A 72 -8.67 14.35 15.33
N ALA A 73 -8.72 13.17 15.93
CA ALA A 73 -8.41 11.92 15.25
C ALA A 73 -9.35 11.70 14.06
N GLU A 74 -10.65 11.89 14.22
CA GLU A 74 -11.60 11.78 13.10
C GLU A 74 -11.28 12.75 11.98
N ARG A 75 -10.97 14.00 12.32
CA ARG A 75 -10.61 15.04 11.34
C ARG A 75 -9.37 14.64 10.54
N VAL A 76 -8.32 14.19 11.22
CA VAL A 76 -7.07 13.75 10.59
C VAL A 76 -7.31 12.55 9.66
N LEU A 77 -8.09 11.58 10.12
CA LEU A 77 -8.41 10.39 9.31
C LEU A 77 -9.18 10.75 8.04
N ARG A 78 -10.16 11.66 8.12
CA ARG A 78 -10.88 12.16 6.93
C ARG A 78 -9.96 12.91 5.97
N GLN A 79 -9.07 13.74 6.49
CA GLN A 79 -8.09 14.45 5.65
C GLN A 79 -7.18 13.48 4.90
N LEU A 80 -6.67 12.46 5.57
CA LEU A 80 -5.81 11.44 4.96
C LEU A 80 -6.57 10.61 3.90
N ALA A 81 -7.80 10.22 4.20
CA ALA A 81 -8.65 9.50 3.25
C ALA A 81 -8.95 10.34 2.00
N ASN A 82 -9.29 11.62 2.18
CA ASN A 82 -9.56 12.54 1.08
C ASN A 82 -8.33 12.91 0.26
N SER A 83 -7.12 12.81 0.82
CA SER A 83 -5.87 13.12 0.12
C SER A 83 -5.29 11.94 -0.67
N GLY A 84 -6.06 10.89 -0.87
CA GLY A 84 -5.70 9.80 -1.77
C GLY A 84 -4.83 8.70 -1.15
N HIS A 85 -4.86 8.54 0.18
CA HIS A 85 -4.24 7.38 0.83
C HIS A 85 -5.10 6.14 0.63
N ASP A 86 -4.45 5.04 0.30
CA ASP A 86 -5.10 3.75 0.04
C ASP A 86 -5.26 2.92 1.31
N VAL A 87 -4.34 3.08 2.26
CA VAL A 87 -4.36 2.44 3.56
C VAL A 87 -3.93 3.42 4.65
N ILE A 88 -4.62 3.39 5.78
CA ILE A 88 -4.37 4.27 6.93
C ILE A 88 -4.23 3.39 8.16
N PHE A 89 -3.05 3.44 8.78
CA PHE A 89 -2.74 2.76 10.03
C PHE A 89 -2.96 3.70 11.21
N THR A 90 -3.74 3.26 12.18
CA THR A 90 -4.00 4.00 13.41
C THR A 90 -3.40 3.25 14.60
N THR A 91 -2.46 3.87 15.30
CA THR A 91 -1.52 3.17 16.17
C THR A 91 -1.76 3.39 17.66
N SER A 92 -2.95 3.78 18.06
CA SER A 92 -3.29 3.93 19.47
C SER A 92 -4.65 3.34 19.79
N PHE A 93 -4.79 2.75 20.97
CA PHE A 93 -6.03 2.14 21.44
C PHE A 93 -7.23 3.09 21.34
N GLY A 94 -7.06 4.34 21.73
CA GLY A 94 -8.13 5.36 21.69
C GLY A 94 -8.53 5.80 20.29
N TYR A 95 -7.86 5.34 19.23
CA TYR A 95 -8.27 5.57 17.87
C TYR A 95 -9.32 4.57 17.37
N MET A 96 -9.67 3.55 18.14
CA MET A 96 -10.59 2.50 17.71
C MET A 96 -11.93 3.07 17.22
N ASN A 97 -12.59 3.88 18.03
CA ASN A 97 -13.89 4.47 17.66
C ASN A 97 -13.81 5.47 16.52
N PRO A 98 -12.86 6.44 16.51
CA PRO A 98 -12.64 7.30 15.35
C PRO A 98 -12.38 6.53 14.06
N THR A 99 -11.54 5.50 14.11
CA THR A 99 -11.23 4.67 12.95
C THR A 99 -12.47 3.95 12.41
N ASN A 100 -13.24 3.29 13.28
CA ASN A 100 -14.47 2.62 12.88
C ASN A 100 -15.50 3.57 12.26
N LYS A 101 -15.61 4.78 12.80
CA LYS A 101 -16.53 5.78 12.30
C LYS A 101 -16.14 6.26 10.91
N VAL A 102 -14.88 6.66 10.73
CA VAL A 102 -14.40 7.20 9.46
C VAL A 102 -14.29 6.12 8.39
N ALA A 103 -13.93 4.89 8.74
CA ALA A 103 -13.86 3.79 7.79
C ALA A 103 -15.19 3.53 7.07
N LYS A 104 -16.32 3.75 7.72
CA LYS A 104 -17.65 3.63 7.12
C LYS A 104 -17.93 4.71 6.07
N GLU A 105 -17.29 5.87 6.19
CA GLU A 105 -17.43 6.97 5.26
C GLU A 105 -16.59 6.79 4.00
N PHE A 106 -15.53 5.94 4.06
CA PHE A 106 -14.56 5.73 2.98
C PHE A 106 -14.37 4.24 2.67
N PRO A 107 -15.35 3.58 2.04
CA PRO A 107 -15.32 2.13 1.81
C PRO A 107 -14.19 1.67 0.87
N ASN A 108 -13.59 2.58 0.11
CA ASN A 108 -12.49 2.29 -0.81
C ASN A 108 -11.10 2.48 -0.17
N VAL A 109 -11.05 2.98 1.06
CA VAL A 109 -9.81 3.14 1.83
C VAL A 109 -9.74 2.03 2.87
N LYS A 110 -8.59 1.41 3.03
CA LYS A 110 -8.36 0.42 4.08
C LYS A 110 -7.88 1.10 5.35
N PHE A 111 -8.50 0.76 6.45
CA PHE A 111 -8.11 1.23 7.78
C PHE A 111 -7.65 0.02 8.60
N GLU A 112 -6.46 0.13 9.15
CA GLU A 112 -5.84 -0.87 10.01
C GLU A 112 -5.60 -0.27 11.40
N HIS A 113 -6.05 -1.00 12.44
CA HIS A 113 -5.98 -0.54 13.84
C HIS A 113 -5.40 -1.61 14.75
#